data_4b59049cae9aa8fab4e264feb0c8197e
#
_entry.id   4b59049cae9aa8fab4e264feb0c8197e
#
_cell.length_a   1.000
_cell.length_b   1.000
_cell.length_c   1.000
_cell.angle_alpha   90.00
_cell.angle_beta   90.00
_cell.angle_gamma   90.00
#
_symmetry.space_group_name_H-M   'P 1'
#
loop_
_entity.id
_entity.type
_entity.pdbx_description
1 polymer ?
#
loop_
_entity_poly.entity_id
_entity_poly.type
_entity_poly.pdbx_seq_one_letter_code
_entity_poly.pdbx_strand_id
1 'polypeptide(L)'
;MPNIADCRVYMPLDGRLHAEIVMAKQRNIAIYGKGGIGKSTTSSNISAALSELGLKVMQIGCDPKSDSTNTLRKGRFIPTVLDSLRSGKRVETKDIIHEGFNGVLCVEAGGPEPGVGCAGRGIITAIELLRQRKVFEEFKPDVVIYDVLGDVVCGGFGIPIREGVAEQVYTVSSSDFMALYAANNLFKGIKKYANSGGALFSGIIANSSNLPIQREIVEDFAASTKTTIAEYVPRSLTVTKCELQGKTVIEGAPDSEQADVYRILAKKILSNKDRYVPAPLDTDQLKDWAESWSDKLLEGRDSPAHVKCELECIIPGAEPILAKPRPQKTPAVKATTPRRTAKAKG
;
A
#
# COMPACT_ATOMS: atom_id res chain seq x y z
N MET A 1 3.82 2.64 30.35
CA MET A 1 5.24 3.04 30.25
C MET A 1 5.93 1.97 29.43
N PRO A 2 6.56 2.28 28.28
CA PRO A 2 7.26 1.29 27.48
C PRO A 2 8.53 0.85 28.21
N ASN A 3 8.81 -0.43 28.14
CA ASN A 3 9.97 -1.06 28.77
C ASN A 3 11.25 -0.61 28.04
N ILE A 4 12.14 0.08 28.74
CA ILE A 4 13.35 0.73 28.22
C ILE A 4 14.49 -0.29 27.91
N ALA A 5 14.17 -1.59 27.83
CA ALA A 5 15.16 -2.64 27.67
C ALA A 5 15.87 -2.71 26.29
N ASP A 6 15.43 -1.94 25.30
CA ASP A 6 15.93 -1.99 23.91
C ASP A 6 16.68 -0.71 23.47
N CYS A 7 16.95 0.24 24.36
CA CYS A 7 17.76 1.41 24.07
C CYS A 7 19.13 1.32 24.74
N ARG A 8 20.19 1.15 23.97
CA ARG A 8 21.56 1.42 24.45
C ARG A 8 21.89 2.86 24.15
N VAL A 9 22.10 3.64 25.22
CA VAL A 9 22.60 5.01 25.11
C VAL A 9 24.11 4.93 24.98
N TYR A 10 24.65 5.40 23.86
CA TYR A 10 26.08 5.58 23.65
C TYR A 10 26.38 7.08 23.75
N MET A 11 27.38 7.46 24.52
CA MET A 11 27.89 8.84 24.55
C MET A 11 29.09 8.94 23.61
N PRO A 12 28.98 9.58 22.44
CA PRO A 12 30.15 10.00 21.68
C PRO A 12 30.87 11.14 22.39
N LEU A 13 32.17 11.29 22.12
CA LEU A 13 33.06 12.27 22.70
C LEU A 13 32.71 13.76 22.41
N ASP A 14 31.67 14.01 21.61
CA ASP A 14 31.19 15.34 21.22
C ASP A 14 30.05 15.90 22.09
N GLY A 15 29.63 15.17 23.14
CA GLY A 15 28.66 15.62 24.12
C GLY A 15 27.23 15.78 23.65
N ARG A 16 26.89 15.29 22.44
CA ARG A 16 25.51 15.24 21.94
C ARG A 16 24.89 13.86 22.21
N LEU A 17 23.78 13.82 22.93
CA LEU A 17 22.98 12.61 23.15
C LEU A 17 22.34 12.19 21.84
N HIS A 18 22.98 11.31 21.10
CA HIS A 18 22.33 10.53 20.05
C HIS A 18 21.85 9.21 20.66
N ALA A 19 20.55 9.08 20.88
CA ALA A 19 19.96 7.80 21.23
C ALA A 19 19.92 6.95 19.94
N GLU A 20 20.92 6.11 19.71
CA GLU A 20 20.85 5.06 18.68
C GLU A 20 19.83 4.02 19.13
N ILE A 21 18.77 3.86 18.35
CA ILE A 21 17.81 2.75 18.50
C ILE A 21 18.49 1.51 17.91
N VAL A 22 19.15 0.72 18.75
CA VAL A 22 19.69 -0.57 18.31
C VAL A 22 18.57 -1.61 18.44
N MET A 23 18.14 -2.16 17.30
CA MET A 23 17.15 -3.22 17.29
C MET A 23 17.79 -4.55 17.71
N ALA A 24 17.23 -5.20 18.73
CA ALA A 24 17.72 -6.49 19.20
C ALA A 24 17.54 -7.63 18.16
N LYS A 25 16.61 -7.46 17.21
CA LYS A 25 16.31 -8.41 16.14
C LYS A 25 15.81 -7.66 14.91
N GLN A 26 16.30 -8.06 13.73
CA GLN A 26 15.79 -7.58 12.44
C GLN A 26 14.28 -7.74 12.34
N ARG A 27 13.59 -6.69 11.90
CA ARG A 27 12.14 -6.70 11.66
C ARG A 27 11.84 -6.83 10.17
N ASN A 28 10.99 -7.78 9.82
CA ASN A 28 10.56 -8.04 8.46
C ASN A 28 9.08 -7.70 8.31
N ILE A 29 8.78 -6.69 7.49
CA ILE A 29 7.46 -6.10 7.33
C ILE A 29 7.05 -6.18 5.86
N ALA A 30 5.88 -6.75 5.58
CA ALA A 30 5.30 -6.75 4.24
C ALA A 30 4.16 -5.73 4.16
N ILE A 31 4.20 -4.88 3.15
CA ILE A 31 3.18 -3.89 2.85
C ILE A 31 2.47 -4.29 1.56
N TYR A 32 1.19 -4.57 1.67
CA TYR A 32 0.31 -4.94 0.56
C TYR A 32 -0.63 -3.78 0.22
N GLY A 33 -1.28 -3.86 -0.93
CA GLY A 33 -2.31 -2.90 -1.32
C GLY A 33 -2.57 -2.97 -2.82
N LYS A 34 -3.81 -2.65 -3.22
CA LYS A 34 -4.24 -2.63 -4.62
C LYS A 34 -3.32 -1.74 -5.47
N GLY A 35 -3.15 -2.09 -6.73
CA GLY A 35 -2.40 -1.25 -7.68
C GLY A 35 -2.92 0.19 -7.71
N GLY A 36 -2.03 1.18 -7.65
CA GLY A 36 -2.38 2.60 -7.65
C GLY A 36 -2.87 3.18 -6.32
N ILE A 37 -2.95 2.40 -5.25
CA ILE A 37 -3.43 2.86 -3.93
C ILE A 37 -2.42 3.74 -3.16
N GLY A 38 -1.21 3.93 -3.69
CA GLY A 38 -0.13 4.64 -3.00
C GLY A 38 0.75 3.77 -2.11
N LYS A 39 0.73 2.46 -2.33
CA LYS A 39 1.52 1.49 -1.57
C LYS A 39 3.02 1.79 -1.60
N SER A 40 3.63 1.90 -2.80
CA SER A 40 5.07 2.15 -2.96
C SER A 40 5.47 3.54 -2.46
N THR A 41 4.63 4.55 -2.67
CA THR A 41 4.79 5.88 -2.06
C THR A 41 4.86 5.78 -0.53
N THR A 42 3.93 5.05 0.08
CA THR A 42 3.87 4.86 1.53
C THR A 42 5.09 4.09 2.02
N SER A 43 5.45 2.98 1.36
CA SER A 43 6.62 2.15 1.71
C SER A 43 7.91 2.96 1.67
N SER A 44 8.14 3.76 0.62
CA SER A 44 9.33 4.59 0.49
C SER A 44 9.40 5.71 1.52
N ASN A 45 8.27 6.34 1.86
CA ASN A 45 8.23 7.34 2.91
C ASN A 45 8.44 6.73 4.31
N ILE A 46 7.92 5.53 4.59
CA ILE A 46 8.21 4.79 5.83
C ILE A 46 9.70 4.46 5.90
N SER A 47 10.29 3.93 4.81
CA SER A 47 11.72 3.60 4.76
C SER A 47 12.59 4.83 5.00
N ALA A 48 12.27 5.96 4.38
CA ALA A 48 12.95 7.23 4.59
C ALA A 48 12.81 7.74 6.03
N ALA A 49 11.60 7.69 6.61
CA ALA A 49 11.36 8.13 7.98
C ALA A 49 12.05 7.23 9.03
N LEU A 50 12.13 5.93 8.78
CA LEU A 50 12.87 5.01 9.64
C LEU A 50 14.39 5.27 9.57
N SER A 51 14.90 5.62 8.39
CA SER A 51 16.32 5.97 8.25
C SER A 51 16.70 7.28 8.97
N GLU A 52 15.76 8.26 9.07
CA GLU A 52 15.95 9.46 9.90
C GLU A 52 16.10 9.12 11.40
N LEU A 53 15.57 7.98 11.84
CA LEU A 53 15.74 7.49 13.23
C LEU A 53 17.08 6.77 13.44
N GLY A 54 17.98 6.76 12.46
CA GLY A 54 19.27 6.09 12.53
C GLY A 54 19.20 4.58 12.24
N LEU A 55 18.04 4.04 11.83
CA LEU A 55 17.89 2.63 11.51
C LEU A 55 18.42 2.31 10.12
N LYS A 56 19.08 1.16 9.98
CA LYS A 56 19.48 0.61 8.70
C LYS A 56 18.30 -0.09 8.04
N VAL A 57 17.76 0.52 7.01
CA VAL A 57 16.54 0.05 6.34
C VAL A 57 16.88 -0.55 4.99
N MET A 58 16.23 -1.69 4.66
CA MET A 58 16.25 -2.27 3.33
C MET A 58 14.82 -2.30 2.78
N GLN A 59 14.59 -1.73 1.59
CA GLN A 59 13.34 -1.84 0.86
C GLN A 59 13.49 -2.76 -0.33
N ILE A 60 12.62 -3.77 -0.42
CA ILE A 60 12.58 -4.75 -1.49
C ILE A 60 11.27 -4.57 -2.26
N GLY A 61 11.35 -4.03 -3.47
CA GLY A 61 10.23 -3.91 -4.39
C GLY A 61 9.89 -5.26 -5.01
N CYS A 62 8.66 -5.68 -4.83
CA CYS A 62 8.14 -6.96 -5.31
C CYS A 62 7.12 -6.79 -6.45
N ASP A 63 7.03 -5.60 -7.05
CA ASP A 63 6.20 -5.36 -8.23
C ASP A 63 7.02 -5.59 -9.51
N PRO A 64 6.50 -6.30 -10.52
CA PRO A 64 7.15 -6.44 -11.82
C PRO A 64 7.53 -5.13 -12.51
N LYS A 65 6.86 -4.02 -12.17
CA LYS A 65 7.16 -2.68 -12.70
C LYS A 65 8.49 -2.11 -12.20
N SER A 66 9.00 -2.64 -11.07
CA SER A 66 10.29 -2.27 -10.49
C SER A 66 10.44 -0.78 -10.22
N ASP A 67 9.39 -0.18 -9.68
CA ASP A 67 9.28 1.26 -9.39
C ASP A 67 9.18 1.58 -7.89
N SER A 68 9.24 0.57 -7.05
CA SER A 68 9.04 0.69 -5.60
C SER A 68 10.05 1.64 -4.94
N THR A 69 11.32 1.58 -5.35
CA THR A 69 12.42 2.33 -4.75
C THR A 69 12.77 3.62 -5.49
N ASN A 70 12.01 3.97 -6.51
CA ASN A 70 12.27 5.10 -7.40
C ASN A 70 12.42 6.44 -6.66
N THR A 71 11.49 6.75 -5.76
CA THR A 71 11.49 8.01 -4.98
C THR A 71 12.60 8.06 -3.93
N LEU A 72 13.10 6.93 -3.48
CA LEU A 72 14.29 6.85 -2.61
C LEU A 72 15.58 7.14 -3.38
N ARG A 73 15.54 7.06 -4.71
CA ARG A 73 16.69 7.18 -5.60
C ARG A 73 16.63 8.37 -6.56
N LYS A 74 15.91 9.40 -6.19
CA LYS A 74 15.78 10.63 -6.98
C LYS A 74 15.26 10.37 -8.39
N GLY A 75 14.25 9.49 -8.51
CA GLY A 75 13.63 9.13 -9.78
C GLY A 75 14.45 8.14 -10.63
N ARG A 76 15.55 7.58 -10.11
CA ARG A 76 16.40 6.65 -10.87
C ARG A 76 15.94 5.22 -10.70
N PHE A 77 15.68 4.54 -11.80
CA PHE A 77 15.45 3.10 -11.81
C PHE A 77 16.74 2.34 -11.57
N ILE A 78 16.64 1.16 -10.97
CA ILE A 78 17.77 0.25 -10.72
C ILE A 78 17.57 -1.05 -11.48
N PRO A 79 18.66 -1.73 -11.86
CA PRO A 79 18.57 -3.07 -12.39
C PRO A 79 17.86 -4.00 -11.42
N THR A 80 16.97 -4.85 -11.92
CA THR A 80 16.29 -5.82 -11.08
C THR A 80 17.16 -7.03 -10.82
N VAL A 81 16.83 -7.77 -9.75
CA VAL A 81 17.48 -9.06 -9.46
C VAL A 81 17.31 -10.02 -10.65
N LEU A 82 16.12 -10.06 -11.25
CA LEU A 82 15.86 -10.94 -12.39
C LEU A 82 16.61 -10.52 -13.66
N ASP A 83 16.76 -9.22 -13.94
CA ASP A 83 17.53 -8.74 -15.08
C ASP A 83 19.01 -9.10 -14.91
N SER A 84 19.53 -8.94 -13.69
CA SER A 84 20.89 -9.32 -13.35
C SER A 84 21.12 -10.82 -13.57
N LEU A 85 20.17 -11.68 -13.18
CA LEU A 85 20.23 -13.13 -13.43
C LEU A 85 20.19 -13.46 -14.93
N ARG A 86 19.33 -12.78 -15.70
CA ARG A 86 19.18 -12.99 -17.15
C ARG A 86 20.45 -12.61 -17.93
N SER A 87 21.24 -11.71 -17.39
CA SER A 87 22.50 -11.30 -18.04
C SER A 87 23.49 -12.45 -18.24
N GLY A 88 23.27 -13.61 -17.61
CA GLY A 88 24.13 -14.79 -17.65
C GLY A 88 25.46 -14.62 -16.91
N LYS A 89 25.69 -13.44 -16.31
CA LYS A 89 26.89 -13.18 -15.49
C LYS A 89 26.65 -13.62 -14.05
N ARG A 90 27.78 -13.85 -13.34
CA ARG A 90 27.69 -14.06 -11.89
C ARG A 90 27.19 -12.78 -11.22
N VAL A 91 25.98 -12.82 -10.66
CA VAL A 91 25.39 -11.68 -9.95
C VAL A 91 26.17 -11.43 -8.65
N GLU A 92 26.71 -10.25 -8.48
CA GLU A 92 27.32 -9.80 -7.22
C GLU A 92 26.35 -8.92 -6.43
N THR A 93 26.59 -8.75 -5.14
CA THR A 93 25.74 -7.97 -4.24
C THR A 93 25.57 -6.52 -4.73
N LYS A 94 26.66 -5.92 -5.25
CA LYS A 94 26.65 -4.55 -5.82
C LYS A 94 25.77 -4.38 -7.07
N ASP A 95 25.44 -5.48 -7.75
CA ASP A 95 24.62 -5.45 -8.97
C ASP A 95 23.12 -5.36 -8.64
N ILE A 96 22.73 -5.73 -7.41
CA ILE A 96 21.34 -5.88 -6.99
C ILE A 96 20.95 -5.03 -5.78
N ILE A 97 21.93 -4.46 -5.07
CA ILE A 97 21.69 -3.58 -3.92
C ILE A 97 22.23 -2.20 -4.24
N HIS A 98 21.37 -1.22 -4.11
CA HIS A 98 21.68 0.16 -4.41
C HIS A 98 21.31 1.06 -3.23
N GLU A 99 22.15 2.02 -2.95
CA GLU A 99 21.90 2.96 -1.86
C GLU A 99 20.96 4.09 -2.32
N GLY A 100 19.94 4.38 -1.52
CA GLY A 100 18.97 5.45 -1.69
C GLY A 100 19.13 6.55 -0.65
N PHE A 101 18.04 7.31 -0.45
CA PHE A 101 17.99 8.39 0.53
C PHE A 101 18.45 7.92 1.90
N ASN A 102 19.35 8.70 2.52
CA ASN A 102 19.88 8.48 3.87
C ASN A 102 20.35 7.03 4.13
N GLY A 103 20.97 6.39 3.12
CA GLY A 103 21.53 5.03 3.26
C GLY A 103 20.50 3.89 3.18
N VAL A 104 19.25 4.16 2.81
CA VAL A 104 18.26 3.09 2.59
C VAL A 104 18.75 2.16 1.47
N LEU A 105 18.84 0.87 1.77
CA LEU A 105 19.22 -0.16 0.80
C LEU A 105 18.01 -0.49 -0.08
N CYS A 106 18.14 -0.25 -1.38
CA CYS A 106 17.10 -0.41 -2.38
C CYS A 106 17.35 -1.67 -3.23
N VAL A 107 16.34 -2.53 -3.32
CA VAL A 107 16.35 -3.75 -4.14
C VAL A 107 15.05 -3.82 -4.92
N GLU A 108 15.12 -4.16 -6.21
CA GLU A 108 13.96 -4.46 -7.04
C GLU A 108 14.02 -5.93 -7.50
N ALA A 109 12.99 -6.71 -7.14
CA ALA A 109 12.94 -8.11 -7.52
C ALA A 109 12.82 -8.28 -9.04
N GLY A 110 12.01 -7.45 -9.67
CA GLY A 110 11.67 -7.55 -11.08
C GLY A 110 10.56 -8.57 -11.35
N GLY A 111 10.19 -8.68 -12.61
CA GLY A 111 9.16 -9.59 -13.10
C GLY A 111 9.65 -10.44 -14.29
N PRO A 112 8.87 -11.43 -14.72
CA PRO A 112 9.11 -12.11 -15.97
C PRO A 112 8.95 -11.14 -17.15
N GLU A 113 9.49 -11.48 -18.30
CA GLU A 113 9.20 -10.73 -19.52
C GLU A 113 7.69 -10.68 -19.77
N PRO A 114 7.17 -9.56 -20.31
CA PRO A 114 5.77 -9.47 -20.63
C PRO A 114 5.28 -10.65 -21.48
N GLY A 115 4.22 -11.31 -21.01
CA GLY A 115 3.67 -12.50 -21.67
C GLY A 115 4.36 -13.83 -21.33
N VAL A 116 5.40 -13.84 -20.51
CA VAL A 116 6.16 -15.04 -20.14
C VAL A 116 6.10 -15.32 -18.64
N GLY A 117 5.25 -16.22 -18.21
CA GLY A 117 5.24 -16.76 -16.85
C GLY A 117 4.51 -15.94 -15.79
N CYS A 118 4.58 -16.41 -14.55
CA CYS A 118 3.92 -15.80 -13.39
C CYS A 118 4.87 -14.80 -12.69
N ALA A 119 4.42 -13.56 -12.53
CA ALA A 119 5.17 -12.50 -11.84
C ALA A 119 5.63 -12.88 -10.43
N GLY A 120 4.86 -13.70 -9.72
CA GLY A 120 5.20 -14.17 -8.39
C GLY A 120 6.46 -15.03 -8.31
N ARG A 121 6.88 -15.68 -9.39
CA ARG A 121 8.17 -16.41 -9.42
C ARG A 121 9.37 -15.48 -9.24
N GLY A 122 9.28 -14.26 -9.77
CA GLY A 122 10.34 -13.27 -9.64
C GLY A 122 10.68 -12.94 -8.20
N ILE A 123 9.68 -12.79 -7.36
CA ILE A 123 9.85 -12.51 -5.93
C ILE A 123 10.57 -13.66 -5.22
N ILE A 124 10.16 -14.91 -5.51
CA ILE A 124 10.79 -16.11 -4.94
C ILE A 124 12.28 -16.09 -5.27
N THR A 125 12.58 -16.02 -6.56
CA THR A 125 13.95 -16.05 -7.06
C THR A 125 14.80 -14.93 -6.49
N ALA A 126 14.23 -13.71 -6.37
CA ALA A 126 14.92 -12.58 -5.78
C ALA A 126 15.25 -12.81 -4.29
N ILE A 127 14.28 -13.24 -3.49
CA ILE A 127 14.48 -13.51 -2.05
C ILE A 127 15.49 -14.66 -1.86
N GLU A 128 15.40 -15.73 -2.66
CA GLU A 128 16.32 -16.84 -2.61
C GLU A 128 17.76 -16.40 -2.96
N LEU A 129 17.93 -15.57 -3.99
CA LEU A 129 19.23 -15.02 -4.36
C LEU A 129 19.82 -14.14 -3.24
N LEU A 130 19.02 -13.25 -2.65
CA LEU A 130 19.47 -12.42 -1.52
C LEU A 130 19.94 -13.27 -0.35
N ARG A 131 19.23 -14.37 -0.03
CA ARG A 131 19.63 -15.33 1.00
C ARG A 131 20.91 -16.09 0.62
N GLN A 132 21.02 -16.61 -0.61
CA GLN A 132 22.20 -17.32 -1.11
C GLN A 132 23.45 -16.43 -1.08
N ARG A 133 23.28 -15.13 -1.34
CA ARG A 133 24.36 -14.14 -1.28
C ARG A 133 24.62 -13.62 0.13
N LYS A 134 23.89 -14.12 1.13
CA LYS A 134 24.01 -13.70 2.54
C LYS A 134 23.87 -12.19 2.73
N VAL A 135 22.99 -11.57 1.94
CA VAL A 135 22.78 -10.11 1.94
C VAL A 135 22.33 -9.61 3.31
N PHE A 136 21.42 -10.33 3.97
CA PHE A 136 20.92 -9.94 5.29
C PHE A 136 21.99 -10.04 6.38
N GLU A 137 22.91 -10.98 6.27
CA GLU A 137 24.03 -11.17 7.19
C GLU A 137 25.15 -10.15 6.93
N GLU A 138 25.38 -9.79 5.66
CA GLU A 138 26.38 -8.80 5.24
C GLU A 138 25.96 -7.38 5.61
N PHE A 139 24.76 -6.99 5.20
CA PHE A 139 24.27 -5.63 5.39
C PHE A 139 23.62 -5.39 6.75
N LYS A 140 23.14 -6.43 7.43
CA LYS A 140 22.49 -6.40 8.75
C LYS A 140 21.46 -5.27 8.88
N PRO A 141 20.42 -5.24 8.02
CA PRO A 141 19.38 -4.22 8.15
C PRO A 141 18.59 -4.43 9.47
N ASP A 142 18.26 -3.34 10.15
CA ASP A 142 17.37 -3.35 11.32
C ASP A 142 15.93 -3.62 10.91
N VAL A 143 15.53 -3.07 9.75
CA VAL A 143 14.18 -3.21 9.19
C VAL A 143 14.25 -3.56 7.72
N VAL A 144 13.52 -4.59 7.31
CA VAL A 144 13.29 -4.95 5.90
C VAL A 144 11.83 -4.71 5.56
N ILE A 145 11.58 -3.86 4.56
CA ILE A 145 10.24 -3.58 4.03
C ILE A 145 10.09 -4.27 2.69
N TYR A 146 9.15 -5.19 2.61
CA TYR A 146 8.71 -5.83 1.37
C TYR A 146 7.51 -5.07 0.82
N ASP A 147 7.70 -4.33 -0.28
CA ASP A 147 6.63 -3.64 -0.99
C ASP A 147 5.98 -4.58 -1.99
N VAL A 148 4.87 -5.21 -1.61
CA VAL A 148 4.28 -6.34 -2.33
C VAL A 148 3.00 -5.94 -3.05
N LEU A 149 2.83 -6.37 -4.30
CA LEU A 149 1.60 -6.15 -5.06
C LEU A 149 0.37 -6.75 -4.35
N GLY A 150 -0.74 -6.01 -4.33
CA GLY A 150 -1.92 -6.36 -3.53
C GLY A 150 -2.75 -7.54 -4.01
N ASP A 151 -2.60 -7.93 -5.27
CA ASP A 151 -3.36 -9.05 -5.82
C ASP A 151 -2.70 -10.37 -5.41
N VAL A 152 -3.07 -10.90 -4.24
CA VAL A 152 -2.58 -12.18 -3.68
C VAL A 152 -3.05 -13.39 -4.51
N VAL A 153 -3.46 -13.16 -5.76
CA VAL A 153 -4.03 -14.21 -6.65
C VAL A 153 -2.97 -15.21 -7.11
N CYS A 154 -1.70 -14.81 -7.17
CA CYS A 154 -0.60 -15.70 -7.55
C CYS A 154 0.19 -16.17 -6.33
N GLY A 155 0.49 -17.47 -6.27
CA GLY A 155 1.22 -18.08 -5.16
C GLY A 155 2.54 -17.41 -4.77
N GLY A 156 3.18 -16.69 -5.71
CA GLY A 156 4.43 -15.95 -5.46
C GLY A 156 4.26 -14.68 -4.61
N PHE A 157 3.16 -13.94 -4.79
CA PHE A 157 2.88 -12.76 -3.94
C PHE A 157 2.47 -13.14 -2.51
N GLY A 158 2.06 -14.39 -2.30
CA GLY A 158 1.79 -14.94 -0.97
C GLY A 158 3.04 -15.38 -0.21
N ILE A 159 4.23 -15.38 -0.81
CA ILE A 159 5.44 -15.90 -0.17
C ILE A 159 5.84 -15.13 1.08
N PRO A 160 5.87 -13.79 1.11
CA PRO A 160 6.17 -13.08 2.33
C PRO A 160 5.25 -13.49 3.49
N ILE A 161 4.01 -13.87 3.17
CA ILE A 161 3.03 -14.36 4.17
C ILE A 161 3.25 -15.82 4.47
N ARG A 162 3.30 -16.68 3.43
CA ARG A 162 3.27 -18.15 3.57
C ARG A 162 4.52 -18.73 4.21
N GLU A 163 5.70 -18.19 3.86
CA GLU A 163 6.99 -18.71 4.31
C GLU A 163 7.58 -17.96 5.51
N GLY A 164 6.77 -17.09 6.14
CA GLY A 164 7.22 -16.33 7.28
C GLY A 164 8.43 -15.42 6.99
N VAL A 165 8.60 -15.02 5.70
CA VAL A 165 9.63 -14.07 5.31
C VAL A 165 9.38 -12.72 5.97
N ALA A 166 8.13 -12.29 6.01
CA ALA A 166 7.69 -11.19 6.85
C ALA A 166 7.09 -11.71 8.16
N GLU A 167 7.27 -10.97 9.23
CA GLU A 167 6.65 -11.24 10.53
C GLU A 167 5.34 -10.48 10.68
N GLN A 168 5.27 -9.30 10.12
CA GLN A 168 4.13 -8.39 10.17
C GLN A 168 3.66 -8.02 8.78
N VAL A 169 2.34 -8.01 8.60
CA VAL A 169 1.69 -7.61 7.34
C VAL A 169 0.83 -6.38 7.59
N TYR A 170 1.05 -5.36 6.80
CA TYR A 170 0.17 -4.20 6.70
C TYR A 170 -0.49 -4.17 5.33
N THR A 171 -1.65 -3.54 5.22
CA THR A 171 -2.25 -3.22 3.92
C THR A 171 -2.52 -1.74 3.80
N VAL A 172 -2.13 -1.15 2.67
CA VAL A 172 -2.56 0.19 2.28
C VAL A 172 -3.91 0.05 1.58
N SER A 173 -4.92 0.72 2.10
CA SER A 173 -6.28 0.73 1.55
C SER A 173 -6.87 2.11 1.59
N SER A 174 -7.91 2.34 0.81
CA SER A 174 -8.78 3.51 0.88
C SER A 174 -10.22 3.06 1.19
N SER A 175 -11.14 4.00 1.26
CA SER A 175 -12.58 3.72 1.37
C SER A 175 -13.21 3.17 0.09
N ASP A 176 -12.46 3.10 -1.03
CA ASP A 176 -12.97 2.57 -2.28
C ASP A 176 -13.24 1.06 -2.17
N PHE A 177 -14.44 0.63 -2.58
CA PHE A 177 -14.87 -0.77 -2.48
C PHE A 177 -13.81 -1.76 -3.01
N MET A 178 -13.20 -1.47 -4.17
CA MET A 178 -12.20 -2.37 -4.76
C MET A 178 -10.87 -2.41 -3.98
N ALA A 179 -10.55 -1.39 -3.20
CA ALA A 179 -9.40 -1.41 -2.31
C ALA A 179 -9.68 -2.28 -1.08
N LEU A 180 -10.88 -2.15 -0.51
CA LEU A 180 -11.35 -2.96 0.62
C LEU A 180 -11.54 -4.43 0.21
N TYR A 181 -12.05 -4.68 -1.01
CA TYR A 181 -12.13 -6.02 -1.59
C TYR A 181 -10.75 -6.69 -1.68
N ALA A 182 -9.74 -5.96 -2.16
CA ALA A 182 -8.37 -6.46 -2.21
C ALA A 182 -7.81 -6.74 -0.82
N ALA A 183 -8.07 -5.86 0.16
CA ALA A 183 -7.70 -6.08 1.56
C ALA A 183 -8.38 -7.33 2.14
N ASN A 184 -9.68 -7.53 1.87
CA ASN A 184 -10.40 -8.72 2.32
C ASN A 184 -9.82 -10.02 1.73
N ASN A 185 -9.38 -10.01 0.47
CA ASN A 185 -8.71 -11.15 -0.15
C ASN A 185 -7.34 -11.42 0.48
N LEU A 186 -6.60 -10.37 0.83
CA LEU A 186 -5.36 -10.49 1.60
C LEU A 186 -5.64 -11.17 2.95
N PHE A 187 -6.70 -10.77 3.65
CA PHE A 187 -7.11 -11.36 4.94
C PHE A 187 -7.43 -12.85 4.80
N LYS A 188 -8.09 -13.27 3.70
CA LYS A 188 -8.31 -14.70 3.39
C LYS A 188 -6.97 -15.44 3.25
N GLY A 189 -6.00 -14.82 2.59
CA GLY A 189 -4.64 -15.36 2.44
C GLY A 189 -3.93 -15.53 3.78
N ILE A 190 -3.93 -14.48 4.62
CA ILE A 190 -3.31 -14.53 5.96
C ILE A 190 -3.97 -15.61 6.82
N LYS A 191 -5.31 -15.64 6.88
CA LYS A 191 -6.06 -16.66 7.63
C LYS A 191 -5.71 -18.08 7.20
N LYS A 192 -5.52 -18.30 5.90
CA LYS A 192 -5.18 -19.62 5.34
C LYS A 192 -3.82 -20.12 5.83
N TYR A 193 -2.83 -19.25 5.96
CA TYR A 193 -1.44 -19.64 6.28
C TYR A 193 -1.04 -19.39 7.74
N ALA A 194 -1.89 -18.74 8.53
CA ALA A 194 -1.58 -18.39 9.92
C ALA A 194 -1.16 -19.62 10.78
N ASN A 195 -1.85 -20.75 10.63
CA ASN A 195 -1.57 -21.96 11.39
C ASN A 195 -0.33 -22.73 10.88
N SER A 196 0.25 -22.34 9.74
CA SER A 196 1.43 -22.97 9.15
C SER A 196 2.70 -22.14 9.33
N GLY A 197 2.73 -21.24 10.32
CA GLY A 197 3.86 -20.33 10.56
C GLY A 197 3.92 -19.13 9.61
N GLY A 198 2.82 -18.82 8.95
CA GLY A 198 2.71 -17.65 8.08
C GLY A 198 2.74 -16.33 8.84
N ALA A 199 3.01 -15.25 8.13
CA ALA A 199 2.99 -13.90 8.67
C ALA A 199 1.58 -13.51 9.16
N LEU A 200 1.53 -12.67 10.19
CA LEU A 200 0.29 -12.21 10.80
C LEU A 200 0.01 -10.75 10.43
N PHE A 201 -1.26 -10.37 10.50
CA PHE A 201 -1.70 -9.02 10.21
C PHE A 201 -1.40 -8.07 11.36
N SER A 202 -1.05 -6.82 11.03
CA SER A 202 -0.66 -5.81 12.02
C SER A 202 -1.39 -4.48 11.87
N GLY A 203 -2.12 -4.25 10.77
CA GLY A 203 -2.95 -3.06 10.64
C GLY A 203 -3.20 -2.59 9.21
N ILE A 204 -4.27 -1.82 9.05
CA ILE A 204 -4.62 -1.10 7.82
C ILE A 204 -3.97 0.28 7.86
N ILE A 205 -3.27 0.67 6.80
CA ILE A 205 -2.85 2.05 6.55
C ILE A 205 -3.93 2.67 5.65
N ALA A 206 -4.77 3.52 6.23
CA ALA A 206 -5.89 4.13 5.55
C ALA A 206 -5.44 5.33 4.71
N ASN A 207 -5.16 5.11 3.41
CA ASN A 207 -4.68 6.13 2.49
C ASN A 207 -5.84 6.90 1.84
N SER A 208 -5.58 8.18 1.50
CA SER A 208 -6.55 9.09 0.86
C SER A 208 -7.84 9.29 1.65
N SER A 209 -7.79 9.20 2.99
CA SER A 209 -8.93 9.32 3.88
C SER A 209 -9.07 10.75 4.43
N ASN A 210 -9.37 11.70 3.52
CA ASN A 210 -9.49 13.13 3.87
C ASN A 210 -10.87 13.47 4.46
N LEU A 211 -11.93 12.82 3.98
CA LEU A 211 -13.29 13.08 4.41
C LEU A 211 -13.67 12.20 5.61
N PRO A 212 -14.49 12.72 6.57
CA PRO A 212 -14.98 11.92 7.69
C PRO A 212 -15.64 10.62 7.24
N ILE A 213 -16.50 10.67 6.24
CA ILE A 213 -17.22 9.49 5.72
C ILE A 213 -16.25 8.42 5.16
N GLN A 214 -15.11 8.82 4.57
CA GLN A 214 -14.11 7.87 4.10
C GLN A 214 -13.47 7.14 5.26
N ARG A 215 -13.23 7.81 6.38
CA ARG A 215 -12.72 7.21 7.61
C ARG A 215 -13.74 6.25 8.22
N GLU A 216 -14.99 6.67 8.32
CA GLU A 216 -16.08 5.83 8.84
C GLU A 216 -16.22 4.52 8.05
N ILE A 217 -16.15 4.57 6.71
CA ILE A 217 -16.19 3.37 5.86
C ILE A 217 -15.04 2.41 6.20
N VAL A 218 -13.80 2.93 6.33
CA VAL A 218 -12.63 2.10 6.63
C VAL A 218 -12.68 1.57 8.06
N GLU A 219 -13.17 2.36 9.02
CA GLU A 219 -13.35 1.97 10.42
C GLU A 219 -14.37 0.84 10.55
N ASP A 220 -15.51 0.96 9.88
CA ASP A 220 -16.56 -0.06 9.89
C ASP A 220 -16.08 -1.36 9.21
N PHE A 221 -15.34 -1.26 8.11
CA PHE A 221 -14.70 -2.41 7.47
C PHE A 221 -13.67 -3.06 8.42
N ALA A 222 -12.86 -2.26 9.10
CA ALA A 222 -11.90 -2.77 10.07
C ALA A 222 -12.58 -3.50 11.23
N ALA A 223 -13.68 -2.93 11.77
CA ALA A 223 -14.50 -3.56 12.80
C ALA A 223 -15.11 -4.88 12.31
N SER A 224 -15.71 -4.89 11.12
CA SER A 224 -16.34 -6.07 10.51
C SER A 224 -15.35 -7.21 10.25
N THR A 225 -14.09 -6.88 9.93
CA THR A 225 -13.01 -7.86 9.68
C THR A 225 -12.13 -8.14 10.89
N LYS A 226 -12.47 -7.56 12.07
CA LYS A 226 -11.70 -7.66 13.33
C LYS A 226 -10.24 -7.25 13.13
N THR A 227 -10.04 -6.12 12.42
CA THR A 227 -8.72 -5.55 12.16
C THR A 227 -8.60 -4.16 12.81
N THR A 228 -7.40 -3.60 12.80
CA THR A 228 -7.11 -2.28 13.36
C THR A 228 -6.56 -1.35 12.28
N ILE A 229 -6.75 -0.05 12.46
CA ILE A 229 -6.15 0.98 11.62
C ILE A 229 -4.83 1.42 12.26
N ALA A 230 -3.73 1.26 11.51
CA ALA A 230 -2.41 1.68 11.95
C ALA A 230 -2.28 3.20 11.90
N GLU A 231 -2.69 3.84 10.80
CA GLU A 231 -2.67 5.28 10.61
C GLU A 231 -3.56 5.70 9.44
N TYR A 232 -4.01 6.97 9.48
CA TYR A 232 -4.65 7.66 8.36
C TYR A 232 -3.63 8.51 7.62
N VAL A 233 -3.49 8.25 6.31
CA VAL A 233 -2.62 9.03 5.44
C VAL A 233 -3.50 9.88 4.52
N PRO A 234 -3.59 11.19 4.73
CA PRO A 234 -4.41 12.06 3.90
C PRO A 234 -3.81 12.19 2.50
N ARG A 235 -4.67 12.36 1.50
CA ARG A 235 -4.22 12.74 0.16
C ARG A 235 -3.68 14.17 0.19
N SER A 236 -2.47 14.38 -0.33
CA SER A 236 -1.81 15.67 -0.31
C SER A 236 -1.10 15.94 -1.63
N LEU A 237 -1.21 17.19 -2.13
CA LEU A 237 -0.45 17.64 -3.28
C LEU A 237 1.06 17.68 -3.00
N THR A 238 1.48 17.76 -1.75
CA THR A 238 2.88 17.65 -1.35
C THR A 238 3.48 16.32 -1.78
N VAL A 239 2.72 15.22 -1.66
CA VAL A 239 3.15 13.90 -2.15
C VAL A 239 3.41 13.95 -3.65
N THR A 240 2.42 14.41 -4.43
CA THR A 240 2.54 14.51 -5.89
C THR A 240 3.73 15.39 -6.31
N LYS A 241 3.93 16.52 -5.64
CA LYS A 241 5.06 17.42 -5.90
C LYS A 241 6.41 16.72 -5.67
N CYS A 242 6.55 15.99 -4.58
CA CYS A 242 7.78 15.28 -4.26
C CYS A 242 8.02 14.11 -5.23
N GLU A 243 6.98 13.33 -5.57
CA GLU A 243 7.08 12.24 -6.55
C GLU A 243 7.51 12.74 -7.94
N LEU A 244 6.97 13.87 -8.43
CA LEU A 244 7.40 14.50 -9.68
C LEU A 244 8.87 14.94 -9.66
N GLN A 245 9.45 15.15 -8.47
CA GLN A 245 10.87 15.41 -8.28
C GLN A 245 11.70 14.14 -8.05
N GLY A 246 11.05 12.98 -8.09
CA GLY A 246 11.68 11.68 -7.78
C GLY A 246 12.08 11.52 -6.32
N LYS A 247 11.41 12.21 -5.40
CA LYS A 247 11.73 12.21 -3.96
C LYS A 247 10.59 11.68 -3.13
N THR A 248 10.93 11.13 -1.96
CA THR A 248 9.97 10.95 -0.89
C THR A 248 9.54 12.29 -0.30
N VAL A 249 8.44 12.34 0.41
CA VAL A 249 8.01 13.56 1.14
C VAL A 249 9.02 13.89 2.24
N ILE A 250 9.58 12.89 2.87
CA ILE A 250 10.62 13.03 3.90
C ILE A 250 11.86 13.77 3.35
N GLU A 251 12.26 13.48 2.11
CA GLU A 251 13.40 14.17 1.46
C GLU A 251 12.99 15.52 0.82
N GLY A 252 11.83 15.57 0.16
CA GLY A 252 11.44 16.69 -0.69
C GLY A 252 10.72 17.83 0.04
N ALA A 253 10.09 17.52 1.16
CA ALA A 253 9.32 18.47 1.98
C ALA A 253 9.37 18.08 3.48
N PRO A 254 10.57 18.04 4.10
CA PRO A 254 10.77 17.49 5.44
C PRO A 254 9.98 18.22 6.53
N ASP A 255 9.69 19.50 6.36
CA ASP A 255 8.98 20.33 7.33
C ASP A 255 7.47 20.39 7.09
N SER A 256 6.93 19.56 6.20
CA SER A 256 5.50 19.53 5.90
C SER A 256 4.73 18.64 6.88
N GLU A 257 3.47 18.98 7.13
CA GLU A 257 2.54 18.13 7.90
C GLU A 257 2.46 16.71 7.32
N GLN A 258 2.59 16.57 6.01
CA GLN A 258 2.57 15.27 5.35
C GLN A 258 3.82 14.44 5.71
N ALA A 259 4.99 15.06 5.90
CA ALA A 259 6.18 14.37 6.40
C ALA A 259 5.97 13.87 7.82
N ASP A 260 5.32 14.68 8.66
CA ASP A 260 5.02 14.28 10.04
C ASP A 260 4.05 13.09 10.11
N VAL A 261 3.06 13.03 9.22
CA VAL A 261 2.18 11.86 9.09
C VAL A 261 3.00 10.59 8.82
N TYR A 262 3.96 10.62 7.90
CA TYR A 262 4.80 9.46 7.61
C TYR A 262 5.78 9.13 8.75
N ARG A 263 6.31 10.13 9.46
CA ARG A 263 7.13 9.93 10.67
C ARG A 263 6.33 9.27 11.79
N ILE A 264 5.09 9.71 12.00
CA ILE A 264 4.16 9.11 12.98
C ILE A 264 3.86 7.66 12.60
N LEU A 265 3.52 7.41 11.32
CA LEU A 265 3.27 6.06 10.82
C LEU A 265 4.48 5.15 11.01
N ALA A 266 5.68 5.62 10.65
CA ALA A 266 6.92 4.85 10.83
C ALA A 266 7.18 4.49 12.30
N LYS A 267 6.99 5.45 13.23
CA LYS A 267 7.11 5.20 14.68
C LYS A 267 6.05 4.22 15.17
N LYS A 268 4.80 4.33 14.73
CA LYS A 268 3.72 3.39 15.07
C LYS A 268 4.05 1.97 14.58
N ILE A 269 4.50 1.83 13.34
CA ILE A 269 4.93 0.53 12.78
C ILE A 269 6.10 -0.04 13.61
N LEU A 270 7.07 0.78 13.96
CA LEU A 270 8.23 0.36 14.74
C LEU A 270 7.86 -0.10 16.14
N SER A 271 6.92 0.57 16.80
CA SER A 271 6.46 0.23 18.16
C SER A 271 5.40 -0.86 18.18
N ASN A 272 4.71 -1.12 17.05
CA ASN A 272 3.61 -2.08 16.98
C ASN A 272 4.12 -3.52 17.20
N LYS A 273 3.53 -4.19 18.19
CA LYS A 273 3.77 -5.61 18.50
C LYS A 273 2.57 -6.49 18.13
N ASP A 274 1.48 -5.87 17.68
CA ASP A 274 0.25 -6.59 17.36
C ASP A 274 0.43 -7.46 16.12
N ARG A 275 0.05 -8.71 16.30
CA ARG A 275 0.07 -9.74 15.27
C ARG A 275 -1.14 -10.62 15.47
N TYR A 276 -2.08 -10.58 14.54
CA TYR A 276 -3.33 -11.32 14.68
C TYR A 276 -3.83 -11.86 13.34
N VAL A 277 -4.79 -12.76 13.42
CA VAL A 277 -5.46 -13.32 12.25
C VAL A 277 -6.74 -12.53 12.02
N PRO A 278 -6.88 -11.86 10.87
CA PRO A 278 -8.11 -11.14 10.55
C PRO A 278 -9.27 -12.09 10.31
N ALA A 279 -10.51 -11.58 10.42
CA ALA A 279 -11.74 -12.28 10.10
C ALA A 279 -12.30 -11.80 8.75
N PRO A 280 -11.84 -12.36 7.61
CA PRO A 280 -12.31 -11.92 6.31
C PRO A 280 -13.80 -12.20 6.13
N LEU A 281 -14.50 -11.28 5.48
CA LEU A 281 -15.88 -11.44 5.05
C LEU A 281 -15.94 -12.44 3.88
N ASP A 282 -16.97 -13.28 3.86
CA ASP A 282 -17.29 -14.07 2.68
C ASP A 282 -17.91 -13.20 1.57
N THR A 283 -18.30 -13.79 0.47
CA THR A 283 -18.81 -13.04 -0.70
C THR A 283 -20.14 -12.34 -0.41
N ASP A 284 -21.04 -13.03 0.30
CA ASP A 284 -22.37 -12.50 0.59
C ASP A 284 -22.28 -11.42 1.68
N GLN A 285 -21.53 -11.69 2.75
CA GLN A 285 -21.25 -10.70 3.80
C GLN A 285 -20.61 -9.42 3.26
N LEU A 286 -19.64 -9.53 2.33
CA LEU A 286 -19.00 -8.37 1.74
C LEU A 286 -19.95 -7.58 0.83
N LYS A 287 -20.84 -8.29 0.12
CA LYS A 287 -21.88 -7.67 -0.70
C LYS A 287 -22.86 -6.90 0.19
N ASP A 288 -23.43 -7.56 1.21
CA ASP A 288 -24.39 -6.95 2.12
C ASP A 288 -23.78 -5.73 2.83
N TRP A 289 -22.50 -5.83 3.23
CA TRP A 289 -21.75 -4.72 3.80
C TRP A 289 -21.66 -3.53 2.82
N ALA A 290 -21.33 -3.80 1.56
CA ALA A 290 -21.22 -2.76 0.53
C ALA A 290 -22.56 -2.12 0.19
N GLU A 291 -23.65 -2.90 0.10
CA GLU A 291 -25.00 -2.41 -0.12
C GLU A 291 -25.43 -1.49 1.04
N SER A 292 -25.18 -1.87 2.30
CA SER A 292 -25.51 -1.03 3.45
C SER A 292 -24.82 0.34 3.43
N TRP A 293 -23.58 0.42 2.95
CA TRP A 293 -22.88 1.67 2.77
C TRP A 293 -23.36 2.47 1.56
N SER A 294 -23.73 1.77 0.47
CA SER A 294 -24.36 2.43 -0.68
C SER A 294 -25.63 3.14 -0.30
N ASP A 295 -26.50 2.51 0.49
CA ASP A 295 -27.75 3.08 0.95
C ASP A 295 -27.51 4.30 1.85
N LYS A 296 -26.61 4.20 2.84
CA LYS A 296 -26.23 5.34 3.70
C LYS A 296 -25.70 6.54 2.89
N LEU A 297 -24.87 6.28 1.87
CA LEU A 297 -24.33 7.34 1.02
C LEU A 297 -25.39 7.97 0.11
N LEU A 298 -26.41 7.22 -0.29
CA LEU A 298 -27.52 7.73 -1.09
C LEU A 298 -28.50 8.56 -0.24
N GLU A 299 -28.82 8.11 0.95
CA GLU A 299 -29.69 8.84 1.89
C GLU A 299 -29.11 10.21 2.28
N GLY A 300 -27.77 10.32 2.37
CA GLY A 300 -27.09 11.59 2.68
C GLY A 300 -26.98 12.59 1.51
N ARG A 301 -27.29 12.17 0.27
CA ARG A 301 -27.08 13.00 -0.94
C ARG A 301 -28.16 14.07 -1.21
N ASP A 302 -29.29 14.02 -0.54
CA ASP A 302 -30.40 14.98 -0.76
C ASP A 302 -30.16 16.36 -0.14
N SER A 303 -29.00 16.60 0.48
CA SER A 303 -28.63 17.89 1.05
C SER A 303 -27.63 18.65 0.16
N PRO A 304 -28.01 19.85 -0.36
CA PRO A 304 -27.09 20.72 -1.10
C PRO A 304 -25.80 21.09 -0.32
N ALA A 305 -25.87 21.05 1.01
CA ALA A 305 -24.74 21.30 1.90
C ALA A 305 -23.66 20.20 1.81
N HIS A 306 -24.06 18.96 1.52
CA HIS A 306 -23.12 17.82 1.43
C HIS A 306 -22.21 17.94 0.18
N VAL A 307 -22.80 18.26 -0.97
CA VAL A 307 -22.05 18.47 -2.23
C VAL A 307 -21.08 19.63 -2.12
N LYS A 308 -21.45 20.69 -1.41
CA LYS A 308 -20.58 21.84 -1.17
C LYS A 308 -19.40 21.48 -0.27
N CYS A 309 -19.63 20.68 0.76
CA CYS A 309 -18.57 20.21 1.66
C CYS A 309 -17.56 19.30 0.94
N GLU A 310 -18.02 18.38 0.08
CA GLU A 310 -17.13 17.53 -0.70
C GLU A 310 -16.25 18.34 -1.66
N LEU A 311 -16.82 19.34 -2.34
CA LEU A 311 -16.08 20.21 -3.27
C LEU A 311 -15.08 21.10 -2.54
N GLU A 312 -15.43 21.68 -1.41
CA GLU A 312 -14.54 22.52 -0.60
C GLU A 312 -13.37 21.74 0.00
N CYS A 313 -13.58 20.45 0.35
CA CYS A 313 -12.52 19.58 0.84
C CYS A 313 -11.53 19.14 -0.26
N ILE A 314 -12.01 19.06 -1.53
CA ILE A 314 -11.18 18.63 -2.65
C ILE A 314 -10.51 19.84 -3.33
N ILE A 315 -11.24 20.94 -3.46
CA ILE A 315 -10.78 22.17 -4.11
C ILE A 315 -11.25 23.37 -3.27
N PRO A 316 -10.43 23.87 -2.34
CA PRO A 316 -10.79 25.03 -1.53
C PRO A 316 -11.15 26.23 -2.42
N GLY A 317 -12.34 26.78 -2.21
CA GLY A 317 -12.86 27.92 -3.00
C GLY A 317 -13.53 27.57 -4.32
N ALA A 318 -13.80 26.30 -4.62
CA ALA A 318 -14.55 25.89 -5.81
C ALA A 318 -16.04 26.18 -5.64
N GLU A 319 -16.62 26.90 -6.59
CA GLU A 319 -18.08 27.04 -6.68
C GLU A 319 -18.69 25.74 -7.25
N PRO A 320 -19.83 25.27 -6.72
CA PRO A 320 -20.49 24.08 -7.24
C PRO A 320 -20.96 24.32 -8.67
N ILE A 321 -20.46 23.53 -9.61
CA ILE A 321 -20.99 23.45 -10.97
C ILE A 321 -22.35 22.74 -10.86
N LEU A 322 -23.41 23.50 -10.73
CA LEU A 322 -24.76 22.96 -10.77
C LEU A 322 -24.94 22.28 -12.13
N ALA A 323 -25.03 20.96 -12.12
CA ALA A 323 -25.34 20.19 -13.32
C ALA A 323 -26.68 20.69 -13.86
N LYS A 324 -26.69 21.21 -15.11
CA LYS A 324 -27.94 21.55 -15.79
C LYS A 324 -28.83 20.30 -15.77
N PRO A 325 -30.12 20.44 -15.39
CA PRO A 325 -31.03 19.31 -15.36
C PRO A 325 -31.02 18.63 -16.73
N ARG A 326 -30.82 17.31 -16.76
CA ARG A 326 -30.91 16.54 -18.00
C ARG A 326 -32.28 16.77 -18.60
N PRO A 327 -32.38 17.08 -19.92
CA PRO A 327 -33.68 17.19 -20.57
C PRO A 327 -34.45 15.90 -20.36
N GLN A 328 -35.64 16.00 -19.77
CA GLN A 328 -36.52 14.86 -19.61
C GLN A 328 -36.80 14.26 -21.01
N LYS A 329 -36.49 13.00 -21.20
CA LYS A 329 -36.88 12.28 -22.40
C LYS A 329 -38.40 12.27 -22.47
N THR A 330 -38.95 13.00 -23.42
CA THR A 330 -40.41 12.92 -23.79
C THR A 330 -40.69 11.44 -24.14
N PRO A 331 -41.78 10.85 -23.60
CA PRO A 331 -42.11 9.47 -23.95
C PRO A 331 -42.39 9.37 -25.47
N ALA A 332 -41.72 8.45 -26.10
CA ALA A 332 -41.85 8.17 -27.53
C ALA A 332 -43.33 7.80 -27.80
N VAL A 333 -43.99 8.60 -28.61
CA VAL A 333 -45.33 8.29 -29.16
C VAL A 333 -45.20 7.01 -29.98
N LYS A 334 -45.89 5.96 -29.56
CA LYS A 334 -45.96 4.68 -30.32
C LYS A 334 -46.59 4.96 -31.65
N ALA A 335 -45.86 4.89 -32.74
CA ALA A 335 -46.38 4.91 -34.10
C ALA A 335 -47.18 3.62 -34.30
N THR A 336 -48.46 3.77 -34.49
CA THR A 336 -49.39 2.68 -34.93
C THR A 336 -49.10 2.35 -36.38
N THR A 337 -48.56 1.18 -36.63
CA THR A 337 -48.35 0.63 -37.99
C THR A 337 -49.71 0.25 -38.61
N PRO A 338 -50.05 0.69 -39.84
CA PRO A 338 -51.29 0.28 -40.47
C PRO A 338 -51.22 -1.20 -40.93
N ARG A 339 -52.28 -1.96 -40.57
CA ARG A 339 -52.47 -3.34 -40.99
C ARG A 339 -52.56 -3.43 -42.53
N ARG A 340 -51.64 -4.10 -43.16
CA ARG A 340 -51.74 -4.52 -44.56
C ARG A 340 -52.75 -5.64 -44.68
N THR A 341 -53.85 -5.35 -45.35
CA THR A 341 -54.83 -6.35 -45.81
C THR A 341 -54.22 -7.24 -46.91
N ALA A 342 -54.15 -8.52 -46.65
CA ALA A 342 -53.76 -9.50 -47.63
C ALA A 342 -54.94 -9.69 -48.61
N LYS A 343 -54.73 -9.45 -49.92
CA LYS A 343 -55.58 -9.86 -51.00
C LYS A 343 -55.20 -11.30 -51.36
N ALA A 344 -56.17 -12.19 -51.22
CA ALA A 344 -56.17 -13.52 -51.85
C ALA A 344 -56.30 -13.37 -53.37
N LYS A 345 -55.53 -14.15 -54.07
CA LYS A 345 -55.84 -14.63 -55.47
C LYS A 345 -55.34 -16.06 -55.56
N GLY A 346 -56.16 -16.91 -55.89
CA GLY A 346 -56.54 -17.78 -56.87
C GLY A 346 -55.52 -18.78 -57.30
#